data_8f43f11d751f694c463e98adf83ef26e
#
_entry.id   8f43f11d751f694c463e98adf83ef26e
#
_cell.length_a   1.000
_cell.length_b   1.000
_cell.length_c   1.000
_cell.angle_alpha   90.00
_cell.angle_beta   90.00
_cell.angle_gamma   90.00
#
_symmetry.space_group_name_H-M   'P 1'
#
loop_
_entity.id
_entity.type
_entity.pdbx_description
1 polymer ?
#
loop_
_entity_poly.entity_id
_entity_poly.type
_entity_poly.pdbx_seq_one_letter_code
_entity_poly.pdbx_strand_id
1 'polypeptide(L)'
;MRRLGELTLTPLGLIAAFAVALSPGPASAAPRPEHVTGLGAPDLSAHKRLGVASYYARQFFGKRMADGAPMNPRGNNAASRTLPLGTVAKVTNVDTGKSAIVKIEDRGPYIKGRIVDLSPSTAHQIGLTRKSGVANVVVEPLSVPLPDGTIRVAAAGPLWEPAQIAARR
;
A
#
# COMPACT_ATOMS: atom_id res chain seq x y z
N MET A 1 -71.35 41.29 57.11
CA MET A 1 -71.93 41.55 55.77
C MET A 1 -71.15 40.76 54.76
N ARG A 2 -71.71 39.59 54.35
CA ARG A 2 -72.11 39.24 53.02
C ARG A 2 -71.02 39.49 51.97
N ARG A 3 -70.50 38.53 51.22
CA ARG A 3 -71.24 37.65 50.29
C ARG A 3 -70.40 36.44 49.89
N LEU A 4 -71.15 35.35 49.67
CA LEU A 4 -70.81 34.16 48.93
C LEU A 4 -70.36 34.49 47.49
N GLY A 5 -69.51 33.68 46.94
CA GLY A 5 -69.14 33.65 45.51
C GLY A 5 -68.43 32.34 45.18
N GLU A 6 -69.21 31.47 44.86
CA GLU A 6 -69.33 30.48 43.73
C GLU A 6 -68.13 29.60 43.44
N LEU A 7 -68.37 28.28 43.67
CA LEU A 7 -67.63 27.15 43.08
C LEU A 7 -67.82 27.15 41.55
N THR A 8 -66.78 27.23 40.83
CA THR A 8 -66.79 26.81 39.43
C THR A 8 -65.92 25.53 39.30
N LEU A 9 -66.60 24.42 39.02
CA LEU A 9 -66.01 23.18 38.55
C LEU A 9 -65.36 23.44 37.18
N THR A 10 -64.10 23.22 37.04
CA THR A 10 -63.42 23.10 35.75
C THR A 10 -63.23 21.63 35.40
N PRO A 11 -63.53 21.22 34.16
CA PRO A 11 -63.49 19.82 33.76
C PRO A 11 -62.04 19.32 33.57
N LEU A 12 -61.92 18.06 33.98
CA LEU A 12 -60.75 17.21 33.87
C LEU A 12 -60.28 17.10 32.41
N GLY A 13 -59.21 17.84 32.08
CA GLY A 13 -58.59 17.73 30.78
C GLY A 13 -57.80 16.44 30.65
N LEU A 14 -58.24 15.60 29.75
CA LEU A 14 -57.60 14.34 29.32
C LEU A 14 -56.26 14.68 28.64
N ILE A 15 -55.15 14.49 29.31
CA ILE A 15 -53.80 14.61 28.73
C ILE A 15 -53.55 13.31 27.99
N ALA A 16 -53.72 13.35 26.66
CA ALA A 16 -53.24 12.31 25.77
C ALA A 16 -51.71 12.34 25.71
N ALA A 17 -51.07 11.40 26.32
CA ALA A 17 -49.64 11.18 26.21
C ALA A 17 -49.34 10.70 24.80
N PHE A 18 -48.82 11.58 23.94
CA PHE A 18 -48.23 11.21 22.65
C PHE A 18 -46.85 10.56 22.95
N ALA A 19 -46.81 9.24 22.89
CA ALA A 19 -45.53 8.50 22.86
C ALA A 19 -44.90 8.72 21.47
N VAL A 20 -43.95 9.63 21.38
CA VAL A 20 -43.08 9.74 20.22
C VAL A 20 -42.14 8.52 20.22
N ALA A 21 -42.49 7.54 19.38
CA ALA A 21 -41.58 6.46 19.08
C ALA A 21 -40.36 7.01 18.34
N LEU A 22 -39.23 7.09 19.06
CA LEU A 22 -37.95 7.39 18.46
C LEU A 22 -37.51 6.16 17.65
N SER A 23 -37.81 6.16 16.33
CA SER A 23 -37.26 5.16 15.41
C SER A 23 -35.77 5.37 15.31
N PRO A 24 -34.94 4.34 15.56
CA PRO A 24 -33.51 4.45 15.25
C PRO A 24 -33.38 4.60 13.73
N GLY A 25 -32.91 5.76 13.32
CA GLY A 25 -32.57 6.01 11.92
C GLY A 25 -31.52 5.00 11.42
N PRO A 26 -31.49 4.69 10.11
CA PRO A 26 -30.50 3.77 9.57
C PRO A 26 -29.10 4.28 9.93
N ALA A 27 -28.35 3.43 10.66
CA ALA A 27 -26.95 3.68 10.92
C ALA A 27 -26.26 3.93 9.58
N SER A 28 -25.74 5.14 9.39
CA SER A 28 -24.91 5.48 8.25
C SER A 28 -23.72 4.54 8.27
N ALA A 29 -23.77 3.50 7.46
CA ALA A 29 -22.63 2.63 7.25
C ALA A 29 -21.49 3.51 6.71
N ALA A 30 -20.40 3.61 7.46
CA ALA A 30 -19.17 4.21 6.97
C ALA A 30 -18.84 3.59 5.60
N PRO A 31 -18.42 4.39 4.60
CA PRO A 31 -18.09 3.86 3.30
C PRO A 31 -17.01 2.78 3.50
N ARG A 32 -17.34 1.54 3.15
CA ARG A 32 -16.33 0.48 3.03
C ARG A 32 -15.31 1.00 2.02
N PRO A 33 -13.99 0.87 2.32
CA PRO A 33 -13.00 1.18 1.30
C PRO A 33 -13.33 0.36 0.06
N GLU A 34 -13.70 1.05 -1.00
CA GLU A 34 -13.95 0.45 -2.30
C GLU A 34 -12.70 -0.36 -2.66
N HIS A 35 -12.88 -1.66 -2.81
CA HIS A 35 -11.86 -2.53 -3.37
C HIS A 35 -11.53 -1.95 -4.74
N VAL A 36 -10.34 -1.37 -4.87
CA VAL A 36 -9.79 -0.95 -6.16
C VAL A 36 -9.59 -2.24 -6.97
N THR A 37 -10.65 -2.62 -7.70
CA THR A 37 -10.67 -3.73 -8.65
C THR A 37 -9.75 -3.37 -9.82
N GLY A 38 -8.49 -3.74 -9.72
CA GLY A 38 -7.46 -3.47 -10.75
C GLY A 38 -6.07 -3.91 -10.34
N LEU A 39 -5.86 -4.22 -9.08
CA LEU A 39 -4.63 -4.86 -8.61
C LEU A 39 -4.84 -6.36 -8.75
N GLY A 40 -4.10 -7.02 -9.66
CA GLY A 40 -4.02 -8.47 -9.68
C GLY A 40 -3.68 -9.02 -8.29
N ALA A 41 -4.00 -10.28 -8.03
CA ALA A 41 -3.68 -10.92 -6.75
C ALA A 41 -2.22 -10.66 -6.35
N PRO A 42 -1.93 -10.46 -5.04
CA PRO A 42 -0.56 -10.25 -4.58
C PRO A 42 0.35 -11.40 -5.00
N ASP A 43 1.55 -11.06 -5.47
CA ASP A 43 2.55 -12.05 -5.80
C ASP A 43 3.30 -12.51 -4.55
N LEU A 44 2.89 -13.63 -4.03
CA LEU A 44 3.48 -14.27 -2.85
C LEU A 44 4.60 -15.26 -3.20
N SER A 45 4.95 -15.41 -4.49
CA SER A 45 5.83 -16.49 -4.96
C SER A 45 7.31 -16.28 -4.65
N ALA A 46 7.71 -15.05 -4.37
CA ALA A 46 9.11 -14.63 -4.24
C ALA A 46 9.97 -14.88 -5.51
N HIS A 47 9.35 -15.05 -6.68
CA HIS A 47 10.06 -15.26 -7.93
C HIS A 47 10.65 -13.95 -8.47
N LYS A 48 11.80 -14.07 -9.13
CA LYS A 48 12.42 -12.97 -9.88
C LYS A 48 11.55 -12.55 -11.04
N ARG A 49 11.49 -11.23 -11.27
CA ARG A 49 10.76 -10.63 -12.39
C ARG A 49 11.62 -9.67 -13.17
N LEU A 50 11.61 -9.81 -14.48
CA LEU A 50 12.18 -8.83 -15.41
C LEU A 50 11.12 -7.82 -15.81
N GLY A 51 11.48 -6.55 -15.86
CA GLY A 51 10.59 -5.47 -16.30
C GLY A 51 11.28 -4.11 -16.24
N VAL A 52 10.47 -3.06 -16.37
CA VAL A 52 10.97 -1.69 -16.39
C VAL A 52 10.78 -1.04 -15.02
N ALA A 53 11.85 -0.41 -14.52
CA ALA A 53 11.81 0.48 -13.37
C ALA A 53 11.77 1.94 -13.80
N SER A 54 11.14 2.78 -13.00
CA SER A 54 11.33 4.22 -13.00
C SER A 54 11.54 4.72 -11.56
N TYR A 55 11.43 6.02 -11.33
CA TYR A 55 11.56 6.58 -9.99
C TYR A 55 10.53 7.69 -9.75
N TYR A 56 10.26 7.96 -8.48
CA TYR A 56 9.29 8.95 -8.07
C TYR A 56 9.66 10.36 -8.52
N ALA A 57 8.70 11.05 -9.12
CA ALA A 57 8.81 12.46 -9.42
C ALA A 57 8.73 13.31 -8.15
N ARG A 58 9.29 14.54 -8.19
CA ARG A 58 9.37 15.45 -7.03
C ARG A 58 8.04 15.73 -6.35
N GLN A 59 6.94 15.73 -7.10
CA GLN A 59 5.60 15.99 -6.57
C GLN A 59 5.11 14.94 -5.56
N PHE A 60 5.76 13.78 -5.49
CA PHE A 60 5.44 12.72 -4.53
C PHE A 60 6.25 12.79 -3.24
N PHE A 61 7.28 13.65 -3.16
CA PHE A 61 8.13 13.75 -1.98
C PHE A 61 7.31 14.19 -0.76
N GLY A 62 7.41 13.45 0.34
CA GLY A 62 6.65 13.67 1.56
C GLY A 62 5.17 13.28 1.47
N LYS A 63 4.66 12.85 0.31
CA LYS A 63 3.30 12.33 0.19
C LYS A 63 3.19 10.98 0.90
N ARG A 64 2.01 10.72 1.46
CA ARG A 64 1.71 9.45 2.13
C ARG A 64 1.72 8.31 1.11
N MET A 65 2.48 7.28 1.38
CA MET A 65 2.53 6.02 0.63
C MET A 65 1.42 5.06 1.11
N ALA A 66 1.29 3.90 0.46
CA ALA A 66 0.25 2.92 0.76
C ALA A 66 0.41 2.27 2.15
N ASP A 67 1.61 2.22 2.71
CA ASP A 67 1.87 1.76 4.08
C ASP A 67 1.61 2.83 5.15
N GLY A 68 1.30 4.06 4.72
CA GLY A 68 1.02 5.20 5.58
C GLY A 68 2.23 6.11 5.88
N ALA A 69 3.46 5.69 5.56
CA ALA A 69 4.65 6.50 5.74
C ALA A 69 4.79 7.60 4.67
N PRO A 70 5.48 8.72 4.95
CA PRO A 70 5.78 9.72 3.94
C PRO A 70 6.88 9.22 2.98
N MET A 71 6.71 9.45 1.66
CA MET A 71 7.70 9.12 0.65
C MET A 71 9.01 9.87 0.91
N ASN A 72 10.08 9.11 1.14
CA ASN A 72 11.41 9.66 1.39
C ASN A 72 12.29 9.53 0.13
N PRO A 73 12.66 10.64 -0.54
CA PRO A 73 13.49 10.59 -1.75
C PRO A 73 14.92 10.05 -1.51
N ARG A 74 15.36 10.02 -0.25
CA ARG A 74 16.68 9.50 0.16
C ARG A 74 16.63 8.11 0.78
N GLY A 75 15.42 7.56 0.98
CA GLY A 75 15.21 6.22 1.52
C GLY A 75 15.34 5.13 0.46
N ASN A 76 15.12 3.90 0.88
CA ASN A 76 15.07 2.71 0.03
C ASN A 76 13.62 2.28 -0.29
N ASN A 77 12.66 3.17 -0.13
CA ASN A 77 11.25 2.93 -0.44
C ASN A 77 11.02 2.74 -1.93
N ALA A 78 10.12 1.85 -2.26
CA ALA A 78 9.70 1.56 -3.62
C ALA A 78 8.21 1.26 -3.71
N ALA A 79 7.63 1.43 -4.92
CA ALA A 79 6.27 1.00 -5.22
C ALA A 79 6.25 -0.25 -6.08
N SER A 80 5.32 -1.15 -5.80
CA SER A 80 4.96 -2.28 -6.65
C SER A 80 3.46 -2.52 -6.62
N ARG A 81 2.88 -2.90 -7.77
CA ARG A 81 1.46 -3.27 -7.84
C ARG A 81 1.18 -4.63 -7.23
N THR A 82 2.12 -5.56 -7.40
CA THR A 82 1.89 -6.99 -7.14
C THR A 82 2.60 -7.50 -5.89
N LEU A 83 3.79 -6.98 -5.57
CA LEU A 83 4.48 -7.40 -4.35
C LEU A 83 3.76 -6.85 -3.11
N PRO A 84 3.56 -7.65 -2.06
CA PRO A 84 3.00 -7.18 -0.79
C PRO A 84 3.76 -5.98 -0.21
N LEU A 85 3.05 -5.10 0.51
CA LEU A 85 3.71 -4.07 1.32
C LEU A 85 4.60 -4.74 2.37
N GLY A 86 5.75 -4.14 2.63
CA GLY A 86 6.77 -4.71 3.52
C GLY A 86 7.71 -5.71 2.84
N THR A 87 7.46 -6.12 1.59
CA THR A 87 8.40 -6.96 0.83
C THR A 87 9.76 -6.26 0.73
N VAL A 88 10.82 -6.97 1.08
CA VAL A 88 12.20 -6.56 0.80
C VAL A 88 12.64 -7.23 -0.50
N ALA A 89 13.15 -6.44 -1.44
CA ALA A 89 13.58 -6.95 -2.73
C ALA A 89 14.93 -6.36 -3.15
N LYS A 90 15.71 -7.14 -3.90
CA LYS A 90 16.89 -6.68 -4.62
C LYS A 90 16.46 -6.26 -6.02
N VAL A 91 16.78 -5.04 -6.40
CA VAL A 91 16.56 -4.52 -7.76
C VAL A 91 17.90 -4.36 -8.45
N THR A 92 18.08 -5.07 -9.54
CA THR A 92 19.33 -5.05 -10.34
C THR A 92 19.02 -4.42 -11.69
N ASN A 93 19.73 -3.36 -12.04
CA ASN A 93 19.67 -2.78 -13.37
C ASN A 93 20.46 -3.70 -14.33
N VAL A 94 19.78 -4.17 -15.38
CA VAL A 94 20.34 -5.15 -16.33
C VAL A 94 21.49 -4.53 -17.13
N ASP A 95 21.40 -3.25 -17.48
CA ASP A 95 22.38 -2.58 -18.35
C ASP A 95 23.68 -2.23 -17.60
N THR A 96 23.57 -1.92 -16.29
CA THR A 96 24.74 -1.50 -15.48
C THR A 96 25.27 -2.59 -14.57
N GLY A 97 24.48 -3.66 -14.32
CA GLY A 97 24.78 -4.70 -13.32
C GLY A 97 24.67 -4.24 -11.87
N LYS A 98 24.43 -2.93 -11.63
CA LYS A 98 24.31 -2.36 -10.29
C LYS A 98 23.00 -2.76 -9.65
N SER A 99 23.02 -2.97 -8.34
CA SER A 99 21.84 -3.36 -7.58
C SER A 99 21.67 -2.56 -6.29
N ALA A 100 20.43 -2.53 -5.79
CA ALA A 100 20.07 -1.94 -4.51
C ALA A 100 19.00 -2.80 -3.83
N ILE A 101 18.96 -2.74 -2.50
CA ILE A 101 17.91 -3.33 -1.69
C ILE A 101 16.82 -2.28 -1.45
N VAL A 102 15.58 -2.65 -1.71
CA VAL A 102 14.41 -1.78 -1.53
C VAL A 102 13.38 -2.45 -0.64
N LYS A 103 12.53 -1.63 -0.03
CA LYS A 103 11.33 -2.08 0.68
C LYS A 103 10.10 -1.57 -0.07
N ILE A 104 9.16 -2.45 -0.33
CA ILE A 104 7.89 -2.10 -0.98
C ILE A 104 6.99 -1.46 0.08
N GLU A 105 6.80 -0.14 -0.04
CA GLU A 105 6.03 0.68 0.90
C GLU A 105 4.85 1.37 0.20
N ASP A 106 4.78 1.27 -1.14
CA ASP A 106 3.74 1.94 -1.92
C ASP A 106 3.17 1.06 -3.04
N ARG A 107 2.06 1.53 -3.63
CA ARG A 107 1.35 0.90 -4.74
C ARG A 107 1.59 1.66 -6.05
N GLY A 108 1.82 0.92 -7.11
CA GLY A 108 2.17 1.40 -8.46
C GLY A 108 3.39 0.64 -8.98
N PRO A 109 3.96 1.04 -10.11
CA PRO A 109 3.44 2.02 -11.07
C PRO A 109 2.18 1.54 -11.79
N TYR A 110 1.29 2.48 -12.16
CA TYR A 110 0.09 2.17 -12.94
C TYR A 110 0.29 2.38 -14.45
N ILE A 111 1.55 2.46 -14.88
CA ILE A 111 1.94 2.56 -16.29
C ILE A 111 2.28 1.17 -16.82
N LYS A 112 1.69 0.81 -17.97
CA LYS A 112 1.91 -0.51 -18.60
C LYS A 112 3.42 -0.75 -18.86
N GLY A 113 3.88 -1.97 -18.56
CA GLY A 113 5.27 -2.39 -18.74
C GLY A 113 6.21 -2.04 -17.58
N ARG A 114 5.86 -1.09 -16.72
CA ARG A 114 6.63 -0.79 -15.50
C ARG A 114 6.20 -1.70 -14.36
N ILE A 115 7.17 -2.19 -13.59
CA ILE A 115 6.93 -3.13 -12.49
C ILE A 115 7.32 -2.58 -11.12
N VAL A 116 8.17 -1.56 -11.08
CA VAL A 116 8.65 -0.94 -9.84
C VAL A 116 8.96 0.54 -10.05
N ASP A 117 8.61 1.39 -9.08
CA ASP A 117 9.08 2.76 -8.98
C ASP A 117 9.97 2.89 -7.74
N LEU A 118 11.16 3.47 -7.93
CA LEU A 118 12.20 3.57 -6.93
C LEU A 118 12.27 4.98 -6.33
N SER A 119 12.79 5.11 -5.12
CA SER A 119 13.20 6.43 -4.64
C SER A 119 14.31 6.99 -5.55
N PRO A 120 14.45 8.33 -5.65
CA PRO A 120 15.53 8.93 -6.41
C PRO A 120 16.93 8.47 -6.00
N SER A 121 17.16 8.26 -4.71
CA SER A 121 18.45 7.78 -4.19
C SER A 121 18.75 6.36 -4.66
N THR A 122 17.76 5.46 -4.58
CA THR A 122 17.90 4.07 -5.04
C THR A 122 18.08 4.00 -6.56
N ALA A 123 17.31 4.80 -7.31
CA ALA A 123 17.45 4.88 -8.77
C ALA A 123 18.88 5.30 -9.16
N HIS A 124 19.43 6.32 -8.51
CA HIS A 124 20.81 6.75 -8.73
C HIS A 124 21.82 5.65 -8.40
N GLN A 125 21.61 4.92 -7.30
CA GLN A 125 22.47 3.83 -6.85
C GLN A 125 22.61 2.73 -7.91
N ILE A 126 21.51 2.38 -8.60
CA ILE A 126 21.52 1.38 -9.67
C ILE A 126 21.89 1.96 -11.06
N GLY A 127 22.26 3.24 -11.12
CA GLY A 127 22.65 3.91 -12.37
C GLY A 127 21.48 4.33 -13.24
N LEU A 128 20.25 4.38 -12.72
CA LEU A 128 19.11 4.96 -13.42
C LEU A 128 19.19 6.49 -13.30
N THR A 129 19.34 7.17 -14.43
CA THR A 129 19.58 8.62 -14.48
C THR A 129 18.33 9.39 -14.90
N ARG A 130 18.33 10.70 -14.70
CA ARG A 130 17.28 11.58 -15.23
C ARG A 130 17.18 11.55 -16.73
N LYS A 131 18.30 11.33 -17.42
CA LYS A 131 18.34 11.27 -18.89
C LYS A 131 17.63 10.03 -19.42
N SER A 132 17.84 8.87 -18.77
CA SER A 132 17.16 7.62 -19.16
C SER A 132 15.71 7.56 -18.71
N GLY A 133 15.39 8.13 -17.53
CA GLY A 133 14.06 8.13 -16.95
C GLY A 133 13.54 6.75 -16.51
N VAL A 134 13.99 5.70 -17.19
CA VAL A 134 13.63 4.29 -16.96
C VAL A 134 14.86 3.40 -17.13
N ALA A 135 14.79 2.18 -16.63
CA ALA A 135 15.82 1.13 -16.82
C ALA A 135 15.17 -0.26 -16.83
N ASN A 136 15.76 -1.18 -17.59
CA ASN A 136 15.43 -2.60 -17.48
C ASN A 136 16.02 -3.15 -16.18
N VAL A 137 15.17 -3.80 -15.39
CA VAL A 137 15.60 -4.33 -14.09
C VAL A 137 15.12 -5.74 -13.86
N VAL A 138 15.89 -6.49 -13.07
CA VAL A 138 15.44 -7.70 -12.39
C VAL A 138 15.06 -7.32 -10.97
N VAL A 139 13.82 -7.60 -10.58
CA VAL A 139 13.33 -7.49 -9.20
C VAL A 139 13.29 -8.88 -8.60
N GLU A 140 14.08 -9.09 -7.55
CA GLU A 140 14.21 -10.34 -6.82
C GLU A 140 13.71 -10.12 -5.38
N PRO A 141 12.49 -10.60 -5.03
CA PRO A 141 12.03 -10.56 -3.66
C PRO A 141 12.92 -11.40 -2.76
N LEU A 142 13.39 -10.84 -1.65
CA LEU A 142 14.22 -11.52 -0.65
C LEU A 142 13.39 -12.00 0.53
N SER A 143 12.41 -11.19 0.95
CA SER A 143 11.45 -11.55 1.97
C SER A 143 10.07 -10.99 1.61
N VAL A 144 9.05 -11.83 1.70
CA VAL A 144 7.67 -11.50 1.34
C VAL A 144 6.77 -11.75 2.54
N PRO A 145 6.11 -10.72 3.10
CA PRO A 145 5.09 -10.90 4.13
C PRO A 145 3.90 -11.66 3.57
N LEU A 146 3.42 -12.66 4.32
CA LEU A 146 2.25 -13.45 3.97
C LEU A 146 1.01 -12.98 4.77
N PRO A 147 -0.21 -13.28 4.28
CA PRO A 147 -1.44 -12.85 4.95
C PRO A 147 -1.64 -13.45 6.35
N ASP A 148 -1.00 -14.57 6.65
CA ASP A 148 -1.02 -15.23 7.96
C ASP A 148 -0.03 -14.60 8.98
N GLY A 149 0.67 -13.52 8.57
CA GLY A 149 1.66 -12.83 9.41
C GLY A 149 3.05 -13.46 9.38
N THR A 150 3.25 -14.57 8.67
CA THR A 150 4.57 -15.16 8.47
C THR A 150 5.35 -14.46 7.35
N ILE A 151 6.63 -14.74 7.22
CA ILE A 151 7.49 -14.18 6.18
C ILE A 151 8.05 -15.33 5.33
N ARG A 152 7.77 -15.29 4.04
CA ARG A 152 8.46 -16.16 3.08
C ARG A 152 9.79 -15.51 2.72
N VAL A 153 10.88 -16.18 3.05
CA VAL A 153 12.22 -15.82 2.57
C VAL A 153 12.42 -16.51 1.21
N ALA A 154 12.92 -15.77 0.22
CA ALA A 154 13.35 -16.41 -1.02
C ALA A 154 14.36 -17.51 -0.67
N ALA A 155 14.15 -18.70 -1.21
CA ALA A 155 15.18 -19.73 -1.11
C ALA A 155 16.47 -19.08 -1.63
N ALA A 156 17.52 -19.04 -0.79
CA ALA A 156 18.84 -18.68 -1.27
C ALA A 156 19.10 -19.60 -2.47
N GLY A 157 19.04 -19.02 -3.68
CA GLY A 157 19.47 -19.76 -4.85
C GLY A 157 20.83 -20.32 -4.53
N PRO A 158 21.22 -21.49 -5.06
CA PRO A 158 22.50 -22.09 -4.72
C PRO A 158 23.53 -20.97 -4.77
N LEU A 159 24.24 -20.82 -3.64
CA LEU A 159 25.36 -19.90 -3.56
C LEU A 159 26.16 -20.20 -4.82
N TRP A 160 26.25 -19.23 -5.75
CA TRP A 160 27.06 -19.35 -6.94
C TRP A 160 28.41 -19.95 -6.52
N GLU A 161 28.57 -21.25 -6.73
CA GLU A 161 29.82 -21.93 -6.51
C GLU A 161 30.71 -21.64 -7.74
N PRO A 162 31.77 -20.80 -7.61
CA PRO A 162 32.66 -20.45 -8.71
C PRO A 162 33.65 -21.56 -9.01
N ALA A 163 33.26 -22.81 -8.93
CA ALA A 163 34.23 -23.91 -8.96
C ALA A 163 33.78 -25.10 -9.83
N GLN A 164 33.40 -24.89 -11.09
CA GLN A 164 33.41 -26.02 -12.03
C GLN A 164 33.76 -25.64 -13.48
N ILE A 165 34.61 -24.63 -13.69
CA ILE A 165 35.21 -24.40 -15.04
C ILE A 165 36.67 -24.86 -15.11
N ALA A 166 37.24 -25.47 -14.07
CA ALA A 166 38.64 -25.89 -14.05
C ALA A 166 38.89 -27.38 -14.27
N ALA A 167 37.92 -28.17 -14.70
CA ALA A 167 38.10 -29.62 -14.88
C ALA A 167 37.64 -30.13 -16.25
N ARG A 168 38.04 -29.45 -17.33
CA ARG A 168 38.12 -30.03 -18.68
C ARG A 168 39.33 -29.46 -19.42
N ARG A 169 40.46 -29.95 -19.09
CA ARG A 169 41.64 -30.05 -19.98
C ARG A 169 42.16 -31.47 -19.92
#